data_ff62f93c5c2bcb60d336b94f4d7afb8d
#
_entry.id   ff62f93c5c2bcb60d336b94f4d7afb8d
#
_cell.length_a   1.000
_cell.length_b   1.000
_cell.length_c   1.000
_cell.angle_alpha   90.00
_cell.angle_beta   90.00
_cell.angle_gamma   90.00
#
_symmetry.space_group_name_H-M   'P 1'
#
loop_
_entity.id
_entity.type
_entity.pdbx_description
1 polymer ?
#
loop_
_entity_poly.entity_id
_entity_poly.type
_entity_poly.pdbx_seq_one_letter_code
_entity_poly.pdbx_strand_id
1 'polypeptide(L)'
;PRKPNDALASTANYLRQNGWVSGQPWGIEVKLPNNFYYGNASLKVKATTARWAELGVRRMDGNKIPNYGKAAILLPAGANGPAFAVFKNFFVIKTYNNANSYAMAVGHLAQKINGGGEFVQEWPRGPGALKLNQKIEFQELLLEAGYNIGDVDGIIGPKTIDALSDMQIKAGVRPTGKADKAALKFLRSQVR
;
A
#
# COMPACT_ATOMS: atom_id res chain seq x y z
N PRO A 1 1.96 -11.65 36.79
CA PRO A 1 1.30 -11.68 35.48
C PRO A 1 0.85 -10.26 35.11
N ARG A 2 1.35 -9.72 33.98
CA ARG A 2 0.91 -8.41 33.49
C ARG A 2 -0.57 -8.51 33.13
N LYS A 3 -1.39 -7.63 33.73
CA LYS A 3 -2.83 -7.62 33.44
C LYS A 3 -3.06 -7.17 32.00
N PRO A 4 -4.02 -7.74 31.23
CA PRO A 4 -4.32 -7.30 29.87
C PRO A 4 -4.54 -5.79 29.74
N ASN A 5 -5.15 -5.18 30.76
CA ASN A 5 -5.39 -3.73 30.81
C ASN A 5 -4.10 -2.90 30.78
N ASP A 6 -3.01 -3.38 31.37
CA ASP A 6 -1.72 -2.68 31.39
C ASP A 6 -1.10 -2.67 29.98
N ALA A 7 -1.26 -3.78 29.24
CA ALA A 7 -0.80 -3.88 27.86
C ALA A 7 -1.57 -2.94 26.92
N LEU A 8 -2.90 -2.88 27.07
CA LEU A 8 -3.76 -2.00 26.28
C LEU A 8 -3.47 -0.54 26.59
N ALA A 9 -3.33 -0.16 27.86
CA ALA A 9 -2.97 1.20 28.27
C ALA A 9 -1.61 1.62 27.72
N SER A 10 -0.62 0.73 27.76
CA SER A 10 0.72 0.96 27.23
C SER A 10 0.70 1.17 25.72
N THR A 11 -0.07 0.34 25.00
CA THR A 11 -0.25 0.46 23.56
C THR A 11 -0.95 1.77 23.18
N ALA A 12 -2.03 2.13 23.89
CA ALA A 12 -2.73 3.40 23.67
C ALA A 12 -1.81 4.62 23.91
N ASN A 13 -1.01 4.57 24.99
CA ASN A 13 -0.05 5.61 25.28
C ASN A 13 1.06 5.72 24.21
N TYR A 14 1.57 4.58 23.71
CA TYR A 14 2.53 4.53 22.61
C TYR A 14 1.96 5.20 21.37
N LEU A 15 0.75 4.85 20.94
CA LEU A 15 0.11 5.44 19.77
C LEU A 15 -0.08 6.96 19.94
N ARG A 16 -0.52 7.40 21.15
CA ARG A 16 -0.69 8.80 21.47
C ARG A 16 0.63 9.59 21.38
N GLN A 17 1.71 9.06 21.94
CA GLN A 17 3.05 9.68 21.88
C GLN A 17 3.58 9.77 20.45
N ASN A 18 3.21 8.85 19.58
CA ASN A 18 3.56 8.88 18.16
C ASN A 18 2.60 9.71 17.30
N GLY A 19 1.69 10.46 17.93
CA GLY A 19 0.84 11.44 17.27
C GLY A 19 -0.47 10.88 16.71
N TRP A 20 -1.03 9.85 17.37
CA TRP A 20 -2.39 9.38 17.06
C TRP A 20 -3.42 10.50 17.14
N VAL A 21 -4.28 10.57 16.14
CA VAL A 21 -5.38 11.55 16.06
C VAL A 21 -6.69 10.83 16.31
N SER A 22 -7.32 11.10 17.47
CA SER A 22 -8.62 10.55 17.81
C SER A 22 -9.69 10.99 16.78
N GLY A 23 -10.59 10.09 16.42
CA GLY A 23 -11.64 10.36 15.43
C GLY A 23 -11.16 10.35 13.97
N GLN A 24 -9.86 10.29 13.69
CA GLN A 24 -9.34 10.13 12.33
C GLN A 24 -9.23 8.64 11.98
N PRO A 25 -9.73 8.18 10.82
CA PRO A 25 -9.52 6.81 10.38
C PRO A 25 -8.03 6.58 10.03
N TRP A 26 -7.61 5.33 10.02
CA TRP A 26 -6.30 4.97 9.47
C TRP A 26 -6.28 5.10 7.94
N GLY A 27 -7.39 4.76 7.30
CA GLY A 27 -7.57 4.80 5.86
C GLY A 27 -9.04 4.64 5.46
N ILE A 28 -9.33 4.97 4.23
CA ILE A 28 -10.65 4.84 3.58
C ILE A 28 -10.42 4.17 2.24
N GLU A 29 -11.19 3.14 1.91
CA GLU A 29 -11.19 2.54 0.58
C GLU A 29 -11.71 3.53 -0.46
N VAL A 30 -11.01 3.64 -1.59
CA VAL A 30 -11.29 4.65 -2.62
C VAL A 30 -11.33 4.06 -4.01
N LYS A 31 -12.11 4.67 -4.88
CA LYS A 31 -12.13 4.43 -6.32
C LYS A 31 -11.23 5.43 -7.02
N LEU A 32 -10.29 4.93 -7.82
CA LEU A 32 -9.43 5.76 -8.67
C LEU A 32 -10.09 5.97 -10.04
N PRO A 33 -9.91 7.14 -10.67
CA PRO A 33 -10.40 7.36 -12.04
C PRO A 33 -9.61 6.53 -13.06
N ASN A 34 -10.18 6.29 -14.22
CA ASN A 34 -9.54 5.47 -15.26
C ASN A 34 -8.20 6.06 -15.75
N ASN A 35 -8.05 7.37 -15.73
CA ASN A 35 -6.86 8.10 -16.13
C ASN A 35 -5.95 8.46 -14.94
N PHE A 36 -6.05 7.74 -13.82
CA PHE A 36 -5.22 8.01 -12.65
C PHE A 36 -3.73 7.79 -12.97
N TYR A 37 -2.91 8.80 -12.69
CA TYR A 37 -1.46 8.66 -12.81
C TYR A 37 -0.91 7.89 -11.61
N TYR A 38 -0.47 6.67 -11.83
CA TYR A 38 -0.04 5.74 -10.77
C TYR A 38 1.24 6.16 -10.05
N GLY A 39 2.04 7.07 -10.59
CA GLY A 39 3.13 7.73 -9.88
C GLY A 39 2.70 8.50 -8.64
N ASN A 40 1.41 8.87 -8.56
CA ASN A 40 0.83 9.48 -7.37
C ASN A 40 0.46 8.46 -6.26
N ALA A 41 0.43 7.16 -6.57
CA ALA A 41 0.12 6.11 -5.60
C ALA A 41 1.37 5.71 -4.82
N SER A 42 1.85 6.61 -3.97
CA SER A 42 3.02 6.41 -3.13
C SER A 42 2.78 7.00 -1.74
N LEU A 43 3.26 6.34 -0.70
CA LEU A 43 3.20 6.85 0.67
C LEU A 43 4.03 8.13 0.88
N LYS A 44 4.94 8.44 -0.05
CA LYS A 44 5.73 9.68 -0.07
C LYS A 44 4.93 10.85 -0.63
N VAL A 45 3.94 10.58 -1.51
CA VAL A 45 3.08 11.60 -2.13
C VAL A 45 1.86 11.81 -1.26
N LYS A 46 1.84 12.92 -0.51
CA LYS A 46 0.73 13.28 0.38
C LYS A 46 0.06 14.57 -0.11
N ALA A 47 -1.24 14.49 -0.35
CA ALA A 47 -2.05 15.63 -0.75
C ALA A 47 -3.31 15.76 0.13
N THR A 48 -3.94 16.92 0.12
CA THR A 48 -5.22 17.13 0.80
C THR A 48 -6.32 16.28 0.15
N THR A 49 -7.35 15.95 0.90
CA THR A 49 -8.51 15.23 0.37
C THR A 49 -9.21 16.00 -0.75
N ALA A 50 -9.17 17.34 -0.70
CA ALA A 50 -9.66 18.20 -1.78
C ALA A 50 -8.84 17.98 -3.06
N ARG A 51 -7.51 17.96 -2.96
CA ARG A 51 -6.65 17.71 -4.12
C ARG A 51 -6.86 16.32 -4.72
N TRP A 52 -7.02 15.30 -3.88
CA TRP A 52 -7.38 13.96 -4.37
C TRP A 52 -8.75 13.95 -5.08
N ALA A 53 -9.72 14.73 -4.57
CA ALA A 53 -11.01 14.86 -5.21
C ALA A 53 -10.94 15.56 -6.58
N GLU A 54 -10.09 16.58 -6.75
CA GLU A 54 -9.79 17.23 -8.05
C GLU A 54 -9.18 16.23 -9.05
N LEU A 55 -8.32 15.33 -8.57
CA LEU A 55 -7.73 14.25 -9.35
C LEU A 55 -8.71 13.08 -9.61
N GLY A 56 -9.99 13.24 -9.26
CA GLY A 56 -11.02 12.23 -9.51
C GLY A 56 -11.11 11.09 -8.51
N VAL A 57 -10.31 11.11 -7.44
CA VAL A 57 -10.40 10.07 -6.39
C VAL A 57 -11.69 10.26 -5.58
N ARG A 58 -12.43 9.19 -5.38
CA ARG A 58 -13.72 9.16 -4.66
C ARG A 58 -13.76 8.00 -3.67
N ARG A 59 -14.61 8.11 -2.66
CA ARG A 59 -15.01 6.96 -1.84
C ARG A 59 -15.76 5.93 -2.70
N MET A 60 -15.90 4.72 -2.18
CA MET A 60 -16.62 3.65 -2.89
C MET A 60 -18.09 3.99 -3.17
N ASP A 61 -18.71 4.84 -2.35
CA ASP A 61 -20.07 5.37 -2.53
C ASP A 61 -20.17 6.56 -3.53
N GLY A 62 -19.04 6.93 -4.18
CA GLY A 62 -18.96 8.05 -5.13
C GLY A 62 -18.77 9.42 -4.49
N ASN A 63 -18.89 9.55 -3.18
CA ASN A 63 -18.71 10.81 -2.46
C ASN A 63 -17.24 11.23 -2.38
N LYS A 64 -17.00 12.51 -2.07
CA LYS A 64 -15.66 13.02 -1.75
C LYS A 64 -15.16 12.39 -0.44
N ILE A 65 -13.85 12.23 -0.34
CA ILE A 65 -13.20 11.82 0.91
C ILE A 65 -13.36 12.94 1.94
N PRO A 66 -13.86 12.68 3.15
CA PRO A 66 -13.96 13.68 4.21
C PRO A 66 -12.58 14.29 4.54
N ASN A 67 -12.58 15.53 5.02
CA ASN A 67 -11.33 16.21 5.35
C ASN A 67 -10.74 15.70 6.68
N TYR A 68 -9.85 14.74 6.58
CA TYR A 68 -9.01 14.26 7.68
C TYR A 68 -7.55 14.74 7.54
N GLY A 69 -7.32 15.83 6.81
CA GLY A 69 -5.98 16.34 6.50
C GLY A 69 -5.38 15.73 5.26
N LYS A 70 -4.05 15.59 5.24
CA LYS A 70 -3.33 14.98 4.10
C LYS A 70 -3.47 13.46 4.11
N ALA A 71 -3.69 12.90 2.94
CA ALA A 71 -3.70 11.46 2.69
C ALA A 71 -2.68 11.08 1.62
N ALA A 72 -2.19 9.85 1.66
CA ALA A 72 -1.47 9.21 0.58
C ALA A 72 -2.34 8.11 -0.05
N ILE A 73 -2.14 7.81 -1.33
CA ILE A 73 -2.82 6.67 -1.97
C ILE A 73 -1.94 5.43 -1.86
N LEU A 74 -2.50 4.38 -1.29
CA LEU A 74 -1.88 3.06 -1.13
C LEU A 74 -2.59 2.03 -2.00
N LEU A 75 -1.81 1.28 -2.77
CA LEU A 75 -2.24 0.17 -3.62
C LEU A 75 -1.59 -1.14 -3.13
N PRO A 76 -2.13 -1.79 -2.10
CA PRO A 76 -1.49 -2.95 -1.47
C PRO A 76 -1.37 -4.17 -2.39
N ALA A 77 -2.17 -4.23 -3.45
CA ALA A 77 -2.16 -5.28 -4.46
C ALA A 77 -2.02 -4.71 -5.88
N GLY A 78 -1.46 -3.50 -6.00
CA GLY A 78 -1.29 -2.79 -7.26
C GLY A 78 -2.58 -2.25 -7.86
N ALA A 79 -2.51 -1.84 -9.12
CA ALA A 79 -3.62 -1.17 -9.82
C ALA A 79 -4.85 -2.04 -10.04
N ASN A 80 -4.73 -3.37 -9.91
CA ASN A 80 -5.81 -4.32 -10.11
C ASN A 80 -6.47 -4.77 -8.79
N GLY A 81 -6.08 -4.17 -7.67
CA GLY A 81 -6.63 -4.43 -6.35
C GLY A 81 -7.25 -3.18 -5.72
N PRO A 82 -7.70 -3.31 -4.47
CA PRO A 82 -8.28 -2.19 -3.74
C PRO A 82 -7.28 -1.06 -3.54
N ALA A 83 -7.77 0.17 -3.61
CA ALA A 83 -7.02 1.40 -3.35
C ALA A 83 -7.49 2.02 -2.03
N PHE A 84 -6.56 2.61 -1.29
CA PHE A 84 -6.86 3.25 -0.01
C PHE A 84 -6.26 4.66 0.06
N ALA A 85 -7.04 5.62 0.50
CA ALA A 85 -6.52 6.88 1.01
C ALA A 85 -6.13 6.67 2.47
N VAL A 86 -4.83 6.68 2.78
CA VAL A 86 -4.31 6.43 4.14
C VAL A 86 -3.90 7.74 4.80
N PHE A 87 -4.27 7.90 6.08
CA PHE A 87 -4.11 9.13 6.86
C PHE A 87 -3.01 9.00 7.91
N LYS A 88 -2.86 10.03 8.74
CA LYS A 88 -1.81 10.08 9.78
C LYS A 88 -1.79 8.83 10.66
N ASN A 89 -2.94 8.32 11.08
CA ASN A 89 -3.02 7.14 11.95
C ASN A 89 -2.45 5.87 11.33
N PHE A 90 -2.51 5.71 10.00
CA PHE A 90 -1.80 4.63 9.31
C PHE A 90 -0.28 4.70 9.55
N PHE A 91 0.30 5.88 9.43
CA PHE A 91 1.72 6.09 9.65
C PHE A 91 2.10 5.93 11.14
N VAL A 92 1.20 6.29 12.05
CA VAL A 92 1.39 6.05 13.49
C VAL A 92 1.46 4.56 13.79
N ILE A 93 0.58 3.73 13.21
CA ILE A 93 0.67 2.27 13.37
C ILE A 93 2.00 1.76 12.81
N LYS A 94 2.46 2.32 11.68
CA LYS A 94 3.75 1.95 11.07
C LYS A 94 4.97 2.29 11.92
N THR A 95 4.89 3.15 12.92
CA THR A 95 6.01 3.39 13.84
C THR A 95 6.32 2.16 14.70
N TYR A 96 5.31 1.35 14.99
CA TYR A 96 5.49 0.08 15.69
C TYR A 96 6.01 -1.04 14.77
N ASN A 97 5.44 -1.17 13.58
CA ASN A 97 5.88 -2.12 12.57
C ASN A 97 5.74 -1.49 11.19
N ASN A 98 6.86 -1.33 10.49
CA ASN A 98 6.92 -0.59 9.23
C ASN A 98 6.25 -1.30 8.02
N ALA A 99 5.71 -2.51 8.18
CA ALA A 99 4.99 -3.21 7.12
C ALA A 99 3.61 -2.57 6.85
N ASN A 100 3.31 -2.28 5.56
CA ASN A 100 2.01 -1.76 5.16
C ASN A 100 0.87 -2.74 5.48
N SER A 101 1.10 -4.04 5.27
CA SER A 101 0.14 -5.10 5.59
C SER A 101 -0.21 -5.16 7.08
N TYR A 102 0.79 -4.94 7.95
CA TYR A 102 0.56 -4.86 9.39
C TYR A 102 -0.33 -3.66 9.75
N ALA A 103 0.03 -2.47 9.26
CA ALA A 103 -0.75 -1.27 9.56
C ALA A 103 -2.19 -1.35 9.04
N MET A 104 -2.39 -1.95 7.86
CA MET A 104 -3.72 -2.22 7.31
C MET A 104 -4.50 -3.23 8.17
N ALA A 105 -3.87 -4.35 8.54
CA ALA A 105 -4.53 -5.39 9.33
C ALA A 105 -4.98 -4.86 10.69
N VAL A 106 -4.10 -4.15 11.40
CA VAL A 106 -4.42 -3.53 12.69
C VAL A 106 -5.52 -2.49 12.56
N GLY A 107 -5.40 -1.60 11.56
CA GLY A 107 -6.39 -0.55 11.33
C GLY A 107 -7.76 -1.12 10.94
N HIS A 108 -7.79 -2.12 10.05
CA HIS A 108 -9.03 -2.77 9.64
C HIS A 108 -9.67 -3.57 10.78
N LEU A 109 -8.88 -4.31 11.58
CA LEU A 109 -9.38 -5.00 12.76
C LEU A 109 -10.03 -4.03 13.75
N ALA A 110 -9.40 -2.89 14.03
CA ALA A 110 -9.98 -1.85 14.87
C ALA A 110 -11.30 -1.31 14.29
N GLN A 111 -11.37 -1.14 12.98
CA GLN A 111 -12.60 -0.76 12.27
C GLN A 111 -13.72 -1.80 12.46
N LYS A 112 -13.39 -3.09 12.30
CA LYS A 112 -14.33 -4.21 12.49
C LYS A 112 -14.86 -4.27 13.91
N ILE A 113 -14.01 -4.11 14.93
CA ILE A 113 -14.40 -4.04 16.34
C ILE A 113 -15.40 -2.91 16.59
N ASN A 114 -15.25 -1.77 15.88
CA ASN A 114 -16.14 -0.62 15.97
C ASN A 114 -17.33 -0.69 14.98
N GLY A 115 -17.70 -1.85 14.47
CA GLY A 115 -18.86 -2.06 13.61
C GLY A 115 -18.65 -1.67 12.14
N GLY A 116 -17.40 -1.47 11.69
CA GLY A 116 -17.08 -1.20 10.29
C GLY A 116 -17.31 -2.40 9.37
N GLY A 117 -17.61 -2.12 8.09
CA GLY A 117 -17.86 -3.12 7.07
C GLY A 117 -16.60 -3.81 6.52
N GLU A 118 -16.82 -4.68 5.55
CA GLU A 118 -15.76 -5.29 4.73
C GLU A 118 -15.27 -4.31 3.66
N PHE A 119 -14.12 -4.63 3.05
CA PHE A 119 -13.70 -3.95 1.85
C PHE A 119 -14.62 -4.29 0.67
N VAL A 120 -14.88 -3.31 -0.16
CA VAL A 120 -15.82 -3.44 -1.29
C VAL A 120 -15.12 -4.04 -2.51
N GLN A 121 -13.87 -3.64 -2.77
CA GLN A 121 -13.12 -4.13 -3.92
C GLN A 121 -12.50 -5.49 -3.61
N GLU A 122 -12.56 -6.39 -4.59
CA GLU A 122 -11.95 -7.71 -4.46
C GLU A 122 -10.42 -7.63 -4.52
N TRP A 123 -9.78 -8.49 -3.72
CA TRP A 123 -8.34 -8.69 -3.79
C TRP A 123 -8.02 -9.60 -4.96
N PRO A 124 -7.09 -9.21 -5.85
CA PRO A 124 -6.74 -10.04 -6.99
C PRO A 124 -6.17 -11.37 -6.49
N ARG A 125 -6.79 -12.45 -6.92
CA ARG A 125 -6.39 -13.84 -6.65
C ARG A 125 -5.98 -14.46 -7.99
N GLY A 126 -4.94 -15.28 -8.01
CA GLY A 126 -4.58 -15.97 -9.25
C GLY A 126 -3.29 -16.78 -9.16
N PRO A 127 -3.15 -17.79 -10.04
CA PRO A 127 -1.93 -18.57 -10.20
C PRO A 127 -0.82 -17.68 -10.79
N GLY A 128 0.41 -17.90 -10.40
CA GLY A 128 1.55 -17.18 -10.97
C GLY A 128 2.71 -16.95 -10.02
N ALA A 129 2.67 -17.57 -8.85
CA ALA A 129 3.77 -17.47 -7.89
C ALA A 129 5.11 -17.87 -8.56
N LEU A 130 6.11 -17.02 -8.36
CA LEU A 130 7.47 -17.29 -8.83
C LEU A 130 8.14 -18.37 -7.96
N LYS A 131 8.88 -19.28 -8.59
CA LYS A 131 9.81 -20.19 -7.92
C LYS A 131 11.00 -19.38 -7.41
N LEU A 132 11.80 -19.96 -6.49
CA LEU A 132 12.94 -19.27 -5.89
C LEU A 132 13.92 -18.71 -6.94
N ASN A 133 14.32 -19.52 -7.90
CA ASN A 133 15.20 -19.07 -8.99
C ASN A 133 14.60 -17.93 -9.83
N GLN A 134 13.29 -17.93 -10.04
CA GLN A 134 12.58 -16.83 -10.74
C GLN A 134 12.49 -15.55 -9.91
N LYS A 135 12.43 -15.65 -8.58
CA LYS A 135 12.48 -14.49 -7.68
C LYS A 135 13.88 -13.87 -7.66
N ILE A 136 14.92 -14.71 -7.66
CA ILE A 136 16.32 -14.27 -7.79
C ILE A 136 16.50 -13.52 -9.11
N GLU A 137 16.16 -14.14 -10.23
CA GLU A 137 16.20 -13.49 -11.56
C GLU A 137 15.42 -12.17 -11.59
N PHE A 138 14.26 -12.14 -10.94
CA PHE A 138 13.44 -10.93 -10.85
C PHE A 138 14.17 -9.78 -10.16
N GLN A 139 14.88 -10.07 -9.08
CA GLN A 139 15.69 -9.10 -8.35
C GLN A 139 16.93 -8.68 -9.17
N GLU A 140 17.61 -9.63 -9.82
CA GLU A 140 18.74 -9.34 -10.69
C GLU A 140 18.37 -8.38 -11.83
N LEU A 141 17.28 -8.63 -12.52
CA LEU A 141 16.79 -7.75 -13.60
C LEU A 141 16.46 -6.33 -13.10
N LEU A 142 15.92 -6.18 -11.90
CA LEU A 142 15.69 -4.85 -11.32
C LEU A 142 16.99 -4.13 -10.96
N LEU A 143 18.01 -4.84 -10.45
CA LEU A 143 19.34 -4.27 -10.20
C LEU A 143 20.01 -3.86 -11.52
N GLU A 144 19.95 -4.71 -12.56
CA GLU A 144 20.47 -4.42 -13.89
C GLU A 144 19.80 -3.17 -14.51
N ALA A 145 18.51 -2.99 -14.23
CA ALA A 145 17.76 -1.77 -14.60
C ALA A 145 18.11 -0.54 -13.72
N GLY A 146 19.04 -0.66 -12.78
CA GLY A 146 19.52 0.45 -11.93
C GLY A 146 18.69 0.70 -10.66
N TYR A 147 17.80 -0.19 -10.27
CA TYR A 147 17.01 -0.05 -9.04
C TYR A 147 17.74 -0.61 -7.82
N ASN A 148 17.87 0.21 -6.77
CA ASN A 148 18.43 -0.25 -5.49
C ASN A 148 17.35 -0.96 -4.67
N ILE A 149 17.25 -2.28 -4.80
CA ILE A 149 16.28 -3.12 -4.09
C ILE A 149 16.85 -3.82 -2.84
N GLY A 150 18.14 -3.68 -2.58
CA GLY A 150 18.88 -4.43 -1.55
C GLY A 150 19.47 -5.72 -2.12
N ASP A 151 19.61 -6.74 -1.27
CA ASP A 151 20.23 -8.01 -1.63
C ASP A 151 19.33 -8.86 -2.55
N VAL A 152 19.97 -9.70 -3.36
CA VAL A 152 19.31 -10.72 -4.18
C VAL A 152 19.18 -12.00 -3.36
N ASP A 153 18.10 -12.10 -2.61
CA ASP A 153 17.85 -13.16 -1.63
C ASP A 153 16.63 -14.03 -1.95
N GLY A 154 15.92 -13.70 -3.05
CA GLY A 154 14.66 -14.35 -3.43
C GLY A 154 13.46 -13.97 -2.55
N ILE A 155 13.62 -12.98 -1.67
CA ILE A 155 12.53 -12.44 -0.84
C ILE A 155 11.98 -11.17 -1.50
N ILE A 156 10.78 -11.26 -2.06
CA ILE A 156 10.12 -10.12 -2.70
C ILE A 156 9.55 -9.19 -1.62
N GLY A 157 10.33 -8.17 -1.30
CA GLY A 157 9.97 -7.15 -0.32
C GLY A 157 9.35 -5.89 -0.93
N PRO A 158 8.97 -4.91 -0.09
CA PRO A 158 8.39 -3.64 -0.54
C PRO A 158 9.26 -2.89 -1.56
N LYS A 159 10.59 -2.85 -1.36
CA LYS A 159 11.52 -2.18 -2.29
C LYS A 159 11.49 -2.80 -3.69
N THR A 160 11.41 -4.14 -3.77
CA THR A 160 11.31 -4.87 -5.05
C THR A 160 10.00 -4.55 -5.77
N ILE A 161 8.89 -4.48 -5.02
CA ILE A 161 7.57 -4.14 -5.59
C ILE A 161 7.51 -2.67 -6.01
N ASP A 162 8.09 -1.76 -5.23
CA ASP A 162 8.15 -0.34 -5.57
C ASP A 162 8.99 -0.11 -6.85
N ALA A 163 10.13 -0.80 -6.98
CA ALA A 163 10.99 -0.77 -8.17
C ALA A 163 10.26 -1.29 -9.42
N LEU A 164 9.58 -2.44 -9.32
CA LEU A 164 8.73 -2.95 -10.40
C LEU A 164 7.68 -1.93 -10.81
N SER A 165 6.98 -1.36 -9.84
CA SER A 165 5.89 -0.40 -10.10
C SER A 165 6.40 0.85 -10.80
N ASP A 166 7.54 1.39 -10.38
CA ASP A 166 8.19 2.55 -11.01
C ASP A 166 8.59 2.23 -12.45
N MET A 167 9.19 1.06 -12.70
CA MET A 167 9.57 0.62 -14.03
C MET A 167 8.35 0.45 -14.95
N GLN A 168 7.26 -0.12 -14.44
CA GLN A 168 6.01 -0.27 -15.18
C GLN A 168 5.40 1.11 -15.53
N ILE A 169 5.41 2.06 -14.59
CA ILE A 169 4.93 3.44 -14.82
C ILE A 169 5.76 4.12 -15.91
N LYS A 170 7.10 4.05 -15.84
CA LYS A 170 8.00 4.63 -16.85
C LYS A 170 7.79 4.03 -18.22
N ALA A 171 7.46 2.75 -18.30
CA ALA A 171 7.11 2.06 -19.55
C ALA A 171 5.66 2.31 -20.03
N GLY A 172 4.88 3.16 -19.34
CA GLY A 172 3.48 3.42 -19.67
C GLY A 172 2.53 2.25 -19.37
N VAL A 173 2.98 1.27 -18.57
CA VAL A 173 2.20 0.10 -18.19
C VAL A 173 1.60 0.28 -16.80
N ARG A 174 0.38 -0.19 -16.59
CA ARG A 174 -0.26 -0.14 -15.25
C ARG A 174 0.54 -0.98 -14.24
N PRO A 175 0.91 -0.43 -13.07
CA PRO A 175 1.65 -1.16 -12.06
C PRO A 175 0.81 -2.29 -11.46
N THR A 176 1.32 -3.52 -11.53
CA THR A 176 0.59 -4.71 -11.07
C THR A 176 0.67 -4.91 -9.57
N GLY A 177 1.70 -4.38 -8.90
CA GLY A 177 1.98 -4.57 -7.48
C GLY A 177 2.28 -6.03 -7.10
N LYS A 178 2.57 -6.89 -8.07
CA LYS A 178 2.83 -8.32 -7.88
C LYS A 178 4.06 -8.77 -8.63
N ALA A 179 4.96 -9.46 -7.95
CA ALA A 179 6.04 -10.21 -8.57
C ALA A 179 5.52 -11.61 -8.98
N ASP A 180 4.98 -11.69 -10.15
CA ASP A 180 4.46 -12.92 -10.76
C ASP A 180 5.14 -13.22 -12.12
N LYS A 181 4.74 -14.30 -12.75
CA LYS A 181 5.30 -14.69 -14.06
C LYS A 181 5.08 -13.63 -15.14
N ALA A 182 3.97 -12.88 -15.11
CA ALA A 182 3.70 -11.82 -16.07
C ALA A 182 4.64 -10.62 -15.83
N ALA A 183 4.84 -10.24 -14.57
CA ALA A 183 5.81 -9.20 -14.21
C ALA A 183 7.25 -9.61 -14.54
N LEU A 184 7.63 -10.88 -14.33
CA LEU A 184 8.95 -11.37 -14.74
C LEU A 184 9.13 -11.31 -16.27
N LYS A 185 8.10 -11.69 -17.04
CA LYS A 185 8.12 -11.54 -18.49
C LYS A 185 8.29 -10.09 -18.94
N PHE A 186 7.60 -9.17 -18.26
CA PHE A 186 7.74 -7.74 -18.50
C PHE A 186 9.19 -7.28 -18.22
N LEU A 187 9.78 -7.61 -17.06
CA LEU A 187 11.16 -7.23 -16.75
C LEU A 187 12.16 -7.73 -17.80
N ARG A 188 12.04 -8.98 -18.23
CA ARG A 188 12.87 -9.55 -19.31
C ARG A 188 12.78 -8.78 -20.62
N SER A 189 11.62 -8.17 -20.91
CA SER A 189 11.43 -7.38 -22.12
C SER A 189 11.98 -5.94 -22.02
N GLN A 190 12.26 -5.47 -20.83
CA GLN A 190 12.78 -4.12 -20.60
C GLN A 190 14.30 -4.07 -20.43
N VAL A 191 14.92 -5.17 -20.00
CA VAL A 191 16.33 -5.23 -19.64
C VAL A 191 17.16 -5.96 -20.71
N ARG A 192 16.53 -6.79 -21.51
CA ARG A 192 17.14 -7.54 -22.62
C ARG A 192 16.58 -7.07 -23.95
#